data_ed2e1c850d3976393102b9a635d7089d
#
_entry.id   ed2e1c850d3976393102b9a635d7089d
#
_cell.length_a   1.000
_cell.length_b   1.000
_cell.length_c   1.000
_cell.angle_alpha   90.00
_cell.angle_beta   90.00
_cell.angle_gamma   90.00
#
_symmetry.space_group_name_H-M   'P 1'
#
loop_
_entity.id
_entity.type
_entity.pdbx_description
1 polymer ?
#
loop_
_entity_poly.entity_id
_entity_poly.type
_entity_poly.pdbx_seq_one_letter_code
_entity_poly.pdbx_strand_id
1 'polypeptide(L)'
;MKKLIFTFCLALLVTPIMKAQEVLSLDECIKIALENNLEIKRARNNAIAAKANLTQSKFNFLPSLNAGASHNWNEGLQFDNTSGSLVNTTTLSGGGSIGGSVTLFDGFSNLLVMQRNKILYDASEETIKSNIQSTEASIVFSFLQVITTEENLKIAEQTRGLLSEQLDREEKR
;
A
#
# COMPACT_ATOMS: atom_id res chain seq x y z
N MET A 1 -1.22 -30.75 50.38
CA MET A 1 -0.83 -29.34 50.46
C MET A 1 -0.07 -28.86 49.18
N LYS A 2 0.92 -29.59 48.66
CA LYS A 2 1.67 -29.16 47.43
C LYS A 2 0.80 -29.02 46.19
N LYS A 3 -0.21 -29.86 45.97
CA LYS A 3 -1.11 -29.77 44.80
C LYS A 3 -2.05 -28.56 44.85
N LEU A 4 -2.48 -28.15 46.05
CA LEU A 4 -3.35 -26.98 46.24
C LEU A 4 -2.63 -25.66 46.00
N ILE A 5 -1.34 -25.59 46.34
CA ILE A 5 -0.50 -24.44 46.11
C ILE A 5 -0.20 -24.27 44.59
N PHE A 6 0.01 -25.40 43.88
CA PHE A 6 0.23 -25.39 42.45
C PHE A 6 -1.00 -24.90 41.66
N THR A 7 -2.21 -25.31 42.07
CA THR A 7 -3.45 -24.87 41.44
C THR A 7 -3.74 -23.39 41.70
N PHE A 8 -3.37 -22.88 42.87
CA PHE A 8 -3.52 -21.47 43.23
C PHE A 8 -2.55 -20.57 42.48
N CYS A 9 -1.30 -21.00 42.27
CA CYS A 9 -0.33 -20.29 41.44
C CYS A 9 -0.72 -20.26 39.95
N LEU A 10 -1.34 -21.31 39.43
CA LEU A 10 -1.81 -21.35 38.05
C LEU A 10 -3.03 -20.43 37.81
N ALA A 11 -3.88 -20.23 38.82
CA ALA A 11 -5.02 -19.32 38.74
C ALA A 11 -4.63 -17.84 38.75
N LEU A 12 -3.47 -17.49 39.33
CA LEU A 12 -2.96 -16.11 39.36
C LEU A 12 -2.33 -15.67 37.98
N LEU A 13 -2.03 -16.62 37.11
CA LEU A 13 -1.43 -16.33 35.78
C LEU A 13 -2.47 -15.95 34.71
N VAL A 14 -3.76 -16.05 35.00
CA VAL A 14 -4.84 -15.72 34.07
C VAL A 14 -5.53 -14.40 34.46
N THR A 15 -4.80 -13.41 34.91
CA THR A 15 -5.36 -12.05 34.98
C THR A 15 -5.42 -11.50 33.55
N PRO A 16 -6.62 -11.28 32.96
CA PRO A 16 -6.69 -10.57 31.70
C PRO A 16 -6.09 -9.18 31.94
N ILE A 17 -5.10 -8.82 31.17
CA ILE A 17 -4.60 -7.44 31.08
C ILE A 17 -5.75 -6.64 30.48
N MET A 18 -6.64 -6.13 31.33
CA MET A 18 -7.63 -5.15 30.93
C MET A 18 -6.83 -3.91 30.53
N LYS A 19 -6.63 -3.72 29.22
CA LYS A 19 -6.20 -2.43 28.71
C LYS A 19 -7.25 -1.43 29.17
N ALA A 20 -6.87 -0.55 30.08
CA ALA A 20 -7.67 0.61 30.42
C ALA A 20 -7.98 1.34 29.10
N GLN A 21 -9.22 1.78 28.93
CA GLN A 21 -9.60 2.60 27.78
C GLN A 21 -8.72 3.85 27.80
N GLU A 22 -7.78 3.91 26.88
CA GLU A 22 -6.90 5.05 26.70
C GLU A 22 -7.74 6.14 26.02
N VAL A 23 -7.93 7.26 26.71
CA VAL A 23 -8.63 8.41 26.14
C VAL A 23 -7.67 9.06 25.15
N LEU A 24 -7.93 8.85 23.86
CA LEU A 24 -7.14 9.43 22.79
C LEU A 24 -7.50 10.92 22.61
N SER A 25 -6.48 11.76 22.57
CA SER A 25 -6.63 13.15 22.15
C SER A 25 -6.86 13.24 20.63
N LEU A 26 -7.40 14.37 20.16
CA LEU A 26 -7.59 14.62 18.73
C LEU A 26 -6.27 14.47 17.94
N ASP A 27 -5.18 15.02 18.47
CA ASP A 27 -3.86 14.98 17.83
C ASP A 27 -3.33 13.54 17.71
N GLU A 28 -3.56 12.71 18.72
CA GLU A 28 -3.18 11.29 18.68
C GLU A 28 -4.02 10.53 17.65
N CYS A 29 -5.33 10.80 17.57
CA CYS A 29 -6.20 10.22 16.54
C CYS A 29 -5.71 10.57 15.13
N ILE A 30 -5.38 11.83 14.88
CA ILE A 30 -4.84 12.30 13.60
C ILE A 30 -3.53 11.58 13.29
N LYS A 31 -2.59 11.53 14.23
CA LYS A 31 -1.30 10.88 14.04
C LYS A 31 -1.45 9.40 13.68
N ILE A 32 -2.24 8.66 14.45
CA ILE A 32 -2.50 7.24 14.20
C ILE A 32 -3.14 7.04 12.83
N ALA A 33 -4.10 7.91 12.47
CA ALA A 33 -4.78 7.83 11.17
C ALA A 33 -3.81 8.08 10.01
N LEU A 34 -2.97 9.12 10.08
CA LEU A 34 -2.01 9.45 9.02
C LEU A 34 -0.95 8.35 8.83
N GLU A 35 -0.52 7.70 9.91
CA GLU A 35 0.45 6.60 9.84
C GLU A 35 -0.15 5.32 9.24
N ASN A 36 -1.43 5.07 9.50
CA ASN A 36 -2.06 3.80 9.14
C ASN A 36 -3.01 3.88 7.92
N ASN A 37 -3.36 5.07 7.46
CA ASN A 37 -4.29 5.25 6.36
C ASN A 37 -3.78 4.59 5.07
N LEU A 38 -4.61 3.72 4.50
CA LEU A 38 -4.27 2.96 3.30
C LEU A 38 -4.22 3.83 2.04
N GLU A 39 -5.08 4.85 1.94
CA GLU A 39 -5.11 5.75 0.79
C GLU A 39 -3.84 6.62 0.71
N ILE A 40 -3.33 7.08 1.86
CA ILE A 40 -2.05 7.80 1.91
C ILE A 40 -0.90 6.86 1.51
N LYS A 41 -0.90 5.60 1.98
CA LYS A 41 0.11 4.61 1.59
C LYS A 41 0.04 4.30 0.08
N ARG A 42 -1.15 4.18 -0.48
CA ARG A 42 -1.36 4.00 -1.93
C ARG A 42 -0.86 5.21 -2.73
N ALA A 43 -1.20 6.42 -2.30
CA ALA A 43 -0.74 7.64 -2.97
C ALA A 43 0.80 7.74 -2.96
N ARG A 44 1.46 7.41 -1.84
CA ARG A 44 2.93 7.35 -1.76
C ARG A 44 3.52 6.32 -2.73
N ASN A 45 2.94 5.12 -2.81
CA ASN A 45 3.40 4.10 -3.74
C ASN A 45 3.21 4.52 -5.20
N ASN A 46 2.11 5.21 -5.52
CA ASN A 46 1.87 5.76 -6.85
C ASN A 46 2.90 6.87 -7.20
N ALA A 47 3.27 7.71 -6.25
CA ALA A 47 4.31 8.71 -6.44
C ALA A 47 5.69 8.07 -6.67
N ILE A 48 6.01 6.98 -5.97
CA ILE A 48 7.23 6.20 -6.22
C ILE A 48 7.23 5.63 -7.64
N ALA A 49 6.11 5.07 -8.10
CA ALA A 49 5.98 4.57 -9.47
C ALA A 49 6.10 5.68 -10.51
N ALA A 50 5.47 6.84 -10.28
CA ALA A 50 5.60 8.00 -11.16
C ALA A 50 7.05 8.52 -11.22
N LYS A 51 7.76 8.54 -10.09
CA LYS A 51 9.18 8.89 -10.03
C LYS A 51 10.05 7.89 -10.81
N ALA A 52 9.75 6.61 -10.73
CA ALA A 52 10.45 5.59 -11.50
C ALA A 52 10.25 5.80 -13.01
N ASN A 53 9.02 6.10 -13.45
CA ASN A 53 8.72 6.40 -14.85
C ASN A 53 9.45 7.68 -15.35
N LEU A 54 9.53 8.71 -14.49
CA LEU A 54 10.33 9.91 -14.80
C LEU A 54 11.80 9.55 -14.93
N THR A 55 12.33 8.74 -14.03
CA THR A 55 13.73 8.30 -14.09
C THR A 55 14.00 7.46 -15.34
N GLN A 56 13.10 6.54 -15.67
CA GLN A 56 13.19 5.76 -16.90
C GLN A 56 13.20 6.64 -18.14
N SER A 57 12.33 7.66 -18.21
CA SER A 57 12.30 8.59 -19.36
C SER A 57 13.59 9.40 -19.51
N LYS A 58 14.30 9.67 -18.42
CA LYS A 58 15.64 10.26 -18.48
C LYS A 58 16.69 9.29 -19.06
N PHE A 59 16.58 8.00 -18.71
CA PHE A 59 17.49 6.98 -19.25
C PHE A 59 17.27 6.68 -20.74
N ASN A 60 16.12 7.04 -21.31
CA ASN A 60 15.88 6.90 -22.75
C ASN A 60 16.84 7.73 -23.62
N PHE A 61 17.54 8.70 -23.03
CA PHE A 61 18.58 9.47 -23.70
C PHE A 61 19.97 8.78 -23.69
N LEU A 62 20.11 7.70 -22.93
CA LEU A 62 21.35 6.94 -22.85
C LEU A 62 21.36 5.79 -23.87
N PRO A 63 22.56 5.34 -24.32
CA PRO A 63 22.66 4.15 -25.13
C PRO A 63 22.06 2.92 -24.43
N SER A 64 21.25 2.15 -25.14
CA SER A 64 20.84 0.82 -24.71
C SER A 64 21.91 -0.21 -25.03
N LEU A 65 22.17 -1.13 -24.11
CA LEU A 65 23.06 -2.27 -24.30
C LEU A 65 22.26 -3.56 -24.15
N ASN A 66 22.37 -4.44 -25.15
CA ASN A 66 21.71 -5.73 -25.16
C ASN A 66 22.77 -6.82 -25.33
N ALA A 67 22.71 -7.85 -24.50
CA ALA A 67 23.51 -9.06 -24.65
C ALA A 67 22.56 -10.25 -24.77
N GLY A 68 22.82 -11.12 -25.73
CA GLY A 68 22.06 -12.35 -25.94
C GLY A 68 22.98 -13.55 -26.07
N ALA A 69 22.55 -14.68 -25.54
CA ALA A 69 23.17 -15.98 -25.77
C ALA A 69 22.06 -16.97 -26.17
N SER A 70 22.32 -17.74 -27.21
CA SER A 70 21.40 -18.78 -27.66
C SER A 70 22.11 -20.13 -27.74
N HIS A 71 21.39 -21.17 -27.38
CA HIS A 71 21.83 -22.54 -27.54
C HIS A 71 20.66 -23.32 -28.16
N ASN A 72 20.95 -23.97 -29.30
CA ASN A 72 19.94 -24.69 -30.06
C ASN A 72 20.37 -26.15 -30.16
N TRP A 73 19.45 -27.04 -29.80
CA TRP A 73 19.63 -28.48 -29.94
C TRP A 73 18.55 -28.99 -30.90
N ASN A 74 18.99 -29.51 -32.05
CA ASN A 74 18.11 -30.15 -33.02
C ASN A 74 18.50 -31.61 -33.19
N GLU A 75 17.55 -32.53 -33.01
CA GLU A 75 17.71 -33.97 -33.23
C GLU A 75 16.69 -34.40 -34.28
N GLY A 76 17.11 -35.11 -35.27
CA GLY A 76 16.22 -35.61 -36.31
C GLY A 76 16.93 -36.01 -37.62
N LEU A 77 16.12 -36.41 -38.59
CA LEU A 77 16.57 -36.73 -39.92
C LEU A 77 17.03 -35.50 -40.66
N GLN A 78 18.30 -35.45 -41.01
CA GLN A 78 18.90 -34.38 -41.86
C GLN A 78 19.48 -35.00 -43.13
N PHE A 79 19.44 -34.27 -44.23
CA PHE A 79 20.02 -34.71 -45.46
C PHE A 79 21.53 -34.49 -45.41
N ASP A 80 22.29 -35.61 -45.50
CA ASP A 80 23.74 -35.58 -45.60
C ASP A 80 24.15 -35.51 -47.10
N ASN A 81 24.71 -34.36 -47.47
CA ASN A 81 25.17 -34.13 -48.83
C ASN A 81 26.32 -35.02 -49.29
N THR A 82 27.02 -35.66 -48.32
CA THR A 82 28.15 -36.52 -48.61
C THR A 82 27.71 -37.92 -48.97
N SER A 83 26.74 -38.44 -48.22
CA SER A 83 26.18 -39.79 -48.43
C SER A 83 24.96 -39.79 -49.35
N GLY A 84 24.37 -38.61 -49.66
CA GLY A 84 23.14 -38.48 -50.47
C GLY A 84 21.89 -39.07 -49.85
N SER A 85 21.88 -39.24 -48.49
CA SER A 85 20.83 -39.94 -47.75
C SER A 85 20.38 -39.16 -46.53
N LEU A 86 19.19 -39.47 -46.03
CA LEU A 86 18.68 -38.96 -44.76
C LEU A 86 19.31 -39.73 -43.59
N VAL A 87 20.05 -39.05 -42.75
CA VAL A 87 20.66 -39.61 -41.55
C VAL A 87 20.09 -38.95 -40.30
N ASN A 88 19.87 -39.74 -39.25
CA ASN A 88 19.48 -39.18 -37.97
C ASN A 88 20.72 -38.60 -37.29
N THR A 89 20.72 -37.31 -37.07
CA THR A 89 21.85 -36.59 -36.48
C THR A 89 21.40 -35.58 -35.45
N THR A 90 22.25 -35.36 -34.47
CA THR A 90 22.07 -34.30 -33.46
C THR A 90 22.93 -33.11 -33.84
N THR A 91 22.32 -31.98 -34.09
CA THR A 91 23.04 -30.74 -34.37
C THR A 91 22.95 -29.80 -33.18
N LEU A 92 24.12 -29.45 -32.69
CA LEU A 92 24.30 -28.47 -31.62
C LEU A 92 24.81 -27.18 -32.21
N SER A 93 24.07 -26.06 -31.97
CA SER A 93 24.53 -24.76 -32.39
C SER A 93 24.36 -23.74 -31.27
N GLY A 94 25.29 -22.83 -31.15
CA GLY A 94 25.23 -21.77 -30.16
C GLY A 94 25.80 -20.47 -30.71
N GLY A 95 25.28 -19.38 -30.17
CA GLY A 95 25.76 -18.05 -30.57
C GLY A 95 25.63 -17.07 -29.42
N GLY A 96 26.52 -16.07 -29.42
CA GLY A 96 26.45 -14.93 -28.53
C GLY A 96 26.47 -13.63 -29.32
N SER A 97 25.69 -12.66 -28.85
CA SER A 97 25.70 -11.33 -29.46
C SER A 97 25.71 -10.26 -28.38
N ILE A 98 26.41 -9.17 -28.64
CA ILE A 98 26.37 -7.93 -27.88
C ILE A 98 26.09 -6.82 -28.86
N GLY A 99 25.07 -6.01 -28.56
CA GLY A 99 24.70 -4.88 -29.40
C GLY A 99 24.30 -3.67 -28.56
N GLY A 100 24.47 -2.49 -29.12
CA GLY A 100 24.03 -1.26 -28.49
C GLY A 100 23.44 -0.31 -29.52
N SER A 101 22.47 0.50 -29.08
CA SER A 101 21.86 1.54 -29.90
C SER A 101 21.61 2.80 -29.11
N VAL A 102 21.71 3.94 -29.77
CA VAL A 102 21.35 5.24 -29.22
C VAL A 102 20.50 6.00 -30.22
N THR A 103 19.39 6.56 -29.75
CA THR A 103 18.54 7.41 -30.56
C THR A 103 19.13 8.84 -30.59
N LEU A 104 19.63 9.32 -31.72
CA LEU A 104 20.19 10.66 -31.82
C LEU A 104 19.10 11.74 -31.96
N PHE A 105 18.01 11.43 -32.66
CA PHE A 105 16.88 12.34 -32.82
C PHE A 105 15.58 11.55 -33.06
N ASP A 106 14.52 11.93 -32.37
CA ASP A 106 13.21 11.29 -32.42
C ASP A 106 12.06 12.30 -32.58
N GLY A 107 12.33 13.48 -33.11
CA GLY A 107 11.35 14.55 -33.27
C GLY A 107 10.89 15.13 -31.90
N PHE A 108 11.75 15.19 -30.89
CA PHE A 108 11.50 15.67 -29.55
C PHE A 108 10.54 14.76 -28.71
N SER A 109 10.21 13.57 -29.21
CA SER A 109 9.29 12.66 -28.51
C SER A 109 9.78 12.32 -27.10
N ASN A 110 11.05 11.92 -26.95
CA ASN A 110 11.63 11.59 -25.63
C ASN A 110 11.61 12.79 -24.68
N LEU A 111 11.85 14.01 -25.19
CA LEU A 111 11.79 15.22 -24.37
C LEU A 111 10.37 15.48 -23.83
N LEU A 112 9.38 15.36 -24.71
CA LEU A 112 7.97 15.55 -24.31
C LEU A 112 7.48 14.46 -23.34
N VAL A 113 7.92 13.21 -23.55
CA VAL A 113 7.63 12.11 -22.62
C VAL A 113 8.26 12.38 -21.25
N MET A 114 9.49 12.86 -21.19
CA MET A 114 10.15 13.23 -19.94
C MET A 114 9.40 14.37 -19.22
N GLN A 115 9.01 15.44 -19.96
CA GLN A 115 8.23 16.55 -19.40
C GLN A 115 6.88 16.07 -18.86
N ARG A 116 6.16 15.26 -19.63
CA ARG A 116 4.89 14.65 -19.19
C ARG A 116 5.07 13.85 -17.91
N ASN A 117 6.08 12.99 -17.83
CA ASN A 117 6.34 12.16 -16.66
C ASN A 117 6.76 13.01 -15.45
N LYS A 118 7.42 14.15 -15.65
CA LYS A 118 7.70 15.11 -14.59
C LYS A 118 6.40 15.69 -14.03
N ILE A 119 5.50 16.17 -14.88
CA ILE A 119 4.22 16.72 -14.46
C ILE A 119 3.37 15.67 -13.72
N LEU A 120 3.37 14.41 -14.18
CA LEU A 120 2.68 13.31 -13.53
C LEU A 120 3.27 13.00 -12.15
N TYR A 121 4.59 13.07 -12.00
CA TYR A 121 5.24 12.93 -10.70
C TYR A 121 4.85 14.08 -9.76
N ASP A 122 4.94 15.32 -10.20
CA ASP A 122 4.58 16.50 -9.42
C ASP A 122 3.08 16.42 -9.00
N ALA A 123 2.19 16.04 -9.90
CA ALA A 123 0.78 15.81 -9.60
C ALA A 123 0.54 14.69 -8.55
N SER A 124 1.35 13.63 -8.60
CA SER A 124 1.24 12.55 -7.62
C SER A 124 1.68 12.99 -6.21
N GLU A 125 2.66 13.90 -6.10
CA GLU A 125 3.05 14.49 -4.81
C GLU A 125 1.93 15.38 -4.23
N GLU A 126 1.25 16.18 -5.08
CA GLU A 126 0.11 16.97 -4.64
C GLU A 126 -1.08 16.07 -4.22
N THR A 127 -1.25 14.92 -4.86
CA THR A 127 -2.27 13.93 -4.46
C THR A 127 -2.02 13.40 -3.04
N ILE A 128 -0.76 13.19 -2.65
CA ILE A 128 -0.43 12.79 -1.26
C ILE A 128 -0.88 13.86 -0.28
N LYS A 129 -0.57 15.13 -0.55
CA LYS A 129 -0.97 16.26 0.31
C LYS A 129 -2.48 16.36 0.43
N SER A 130 -3.19 16.23 -0.67
CA SER A 130 -4.66 16.24 -0.70
C SER A 130 -5.25 15.11 0.14
N ASN A 131 -4.71 13.90 0.05
CA ASN A 131 -5.17 12.75 0.85
C ASN A 131 -4.88 12.94 2.34
N ILE A 132 -3.75 13.55 2.70
CA ILE A 132 -3.44 13.90 4.09
C ILE A 132 -4.48 14.88 4.63
N GLN A 133 -4.74 15.99 3.94
CA GLN A 133 -5.71 17.00 4.35
C GLN A 133 -7.13 16.44 4.46
N SER A 134 -7.54 15.61 3.50
CA SER A 134 -8.85 14.96 3.52
C SER A 134 -8.99 13.99 4.69
N THR A 135 -7.93 13.26 5.02
CA THR A 135 -7.91 12.35 6.18
C THR A 135 -8.00 13.14 7.49
N GLU A 136 -7.20 14.21 7.63
CA GLU A 136 -7.27 15.09 8.81
C GLU A 136 -8.66 15.66 9.01
N ALA A 137 -9.27 16.22 7.95
CA ALA A 137 -10.62 16.76 8.02
C ALA A 137 -11.66 15.71 8.43
N SER A 138 -11.55 14.49 7.89
CA SER A 138 -12.45 13.37 8.24
C SER A 138 -12.33 12.96 9.70
N ILE A 139 -11.11 12.93 10.25
CA ILE A 139 -10.89 12.60 11.67
C ILE A 139 -11.46 13.69 12.58
N VAL A 140 -11.18 14.95 12.27
CA VAL A 140 -11.75 16.09 13.03
C VAL A 140 -13.29 16.02 13.06
N PHE A 141 -13.90 15.80 11.90
CA PHE A 141 -15.35 15.69 11.81
C PHE A 141 -15.90 14.51 12.64
N SER A 142 -15.27 13.33 12.52
CA SER A 142 -15.68 12.16 13.30
C SER A 142 -15.50 12.35 14.81
N PHE A 143 -14.42 13.00 15.22
CA PHE A 143 -14.16 13.32 16.63
C PHE A 143 -15.22 14.26 17.21
N LEU A 144 -15.59 15.32 16.47
CA LEU A 144 -16.66 16.22 16.88
C LEU A 144 -18.02 15.50 16.97
N GLN A 145 -18.27 14.57 16.06
CA GLN A 145 -19.50 13.77 16.09
C GLN A 145 -19.58 12.89 17.34
N VAL A 146 -18.46 12.28 17.76
CA VAL A 146 -18.40 11.51 19.01
C VAL A 146 -18.72 12.40 20.22
N ILE A 147 -18.08 13.56 20.35
CA ILE A 147 -18.33 14.50 21.44
C ILE A 147 -19.80 14.92 21.46
N THR A 148 -20.36 15.28 20.30
CA THR A 148 -21.76 15.69 20.20
C THR A 148 -22.71 14.57 20.63
N THR A 149 -22.40 13.33 20.25
CA THR A 149 -23.22 12.17 20.61
C THR A 149 -23.13 11.88 22.12
N GLU A 150 -21.96 12.06 22.71
CA GLU A 150 -21.76 11.91 24.17
C GLU A 150 -22.55 12.95 24.94
N GLU A 151 -22.54 14.20 24.53
CA GLU A 151 -23.33 15.25 25.16
C GLU A 151 -24.84 15.00 25.01
N ASN A 152 -25.29 14.54 23.84
CA ASN A 152 -26.67 14.17 23.62
C ASN A 152 -27.11 13.00 24.54
N LEU A 153 -26.21 12.03 24.78
CA LEU A 153 -26.48 10.94 25.72
C LEU A 153 -26.69 11.46 27.15
N LYS A 154 -25.82 12.36 27.61
CA LYS A 154 -25.96 12.99 28.94
C LYS A 154 -27.28 13.72 29.09
N ILE A 155 -27.69 14.48 28.07
CA ILE A 155 -28.99 15.20 28.07
C ILE A 155 -30.15 14.20 28.11
N ALA A 156 -30.08 13.10 27.35
CA ALA A 156 -31.12 12.08 27.35
C ALA A 156 -31.24 11.37 28.74
N GLU A 157 -30.12 11.09 29.39
CA GLU A 157 -30.09 10.50 30.73
C GLU A 157 -30.67 11.45 31.77
N GLN A 158 -30.34 12.73 31.74
CA GLN A 158 -30.92 13.74 32.62
C GLN A 158 -32.44 13.87 32.40
N THR A 159 -32.87 13.92 31.15
CA THR A 159 -34.30 14.00 30.80
C THR A 159 -35.06 12.77 31.33
N ARG A 160 -34.50 11.57 31.18
CA ARG A 160 -35.06 10.35 31.71
C ARG A 160 -35.19 10.42 33.24
N GLY A 161 -34.16 10.94 33.92
CA GLY A 161 -34.21 11.13 35.38
C GLY A 161 -35.35 12.05 35.81
N LEU A 162 -35.50 13.20 35.17
CA LEU A 162 -36.56 14.17 35.45
C LEU A 162 -37.95 13.57 35.19
N LEU A 163 -38.13 12.84 34.10
CA LEU A 163 -39.40 12.19 33.77
C LEU A 163 -39.75 11.08 34.78
N SER A 164 -38.77 10.32 35.25
CA SER A 164 -39.00 9.30 36.30
C SER A 164 -39.42 9.93 37.63
N GLU A 165 -38.81 11.06 38.02
CA GLU A 165 -39.22 11.80 39.21
C GLU A 165 -40.65 12.39 39.10
N GLN A 166 -41.02 12.84 37.93
CA GLN A 166 -42.39 13.34 37.66
C GLN A 166 -43.38 12.19 37.77
N LEU A 167 -43.08 11.04 37.20
CA LEU A 167 -43.93 9.86 37.30
C LEU A 167 -44.14 9.43 38.75
N ASP A 168 -43.06 9.34 39.54
CA ASP A 168 -43.11 9.01 40.96
C ASP A 168 -43.96 9.99 41.78
N ARG A 169 -43.98 11.28 41.41
CA ARG A 169 -44.81 12.29 42.07
C ARG A 169 -46.29 12.14 41.72
N GLU A 170 -46.60 11.79 40.51
CA GLU A 170 -47.99 11.60 40.08
C GLU A 170 -48.57 10.29 40.61
N GLU A 171 -47.78 9.21 40.72
CA GLU A 171 -48.23 7.97 41.35
C GLU A 171 -48.53 8.07 42.87
N LYS A 172 -47.90 9.05 43.55
CA LYS A 172 -48.08 9.31 44.96
C LYS A 172 -49.23 10.28 45.29
N ARG A 173 -49.92 10.76 44.28
CA ARG A 173 -51.02 11.70 44.39
C ARG A 173 -52.37 11.01 44.30
#